data_a977f06164ebdf72843ac8b6a0ac2e66
#
_entry.id   a977f06164ebdf72843ac8b6a0ac2e66
#
_cell.length_a   1.000
_cell.length_b   1.000
_cell.length_c   1.000
_cell.angle_alpha   90.00
_cell.angle_beta   90.00
_cell.angle_gamma   90.00
#
_symmetry.space_group_name_H-M   'P 1'
#
loop_
_entity.id
_entity.type
_entity.pdbx_description
1 polymer ?
#
loop_
_entity_poly.entity_id
_entity_poly.type
_entity_poly.pdbx_seq_one_letter_code
_entity_poly.pdbx_strand_id
1 'polypeptide(L)'
;IDAQRKLSILSSIALNGLYVSPDAIHAEGISSISLDDIEFADKIGCSVKLLASFFNRDGGKPSAFVAPFFVSKNELIASVEDAFNMIIVEGNALGEAMFYGQGAGKLPTASAVVGDVLDAALHSGRNPHITKWYVNADEESVIMPYSDVITNVVVKSCASNADSLMQTFSSFDCKVVCDDSSCSAVVVKGISHKEIEEIIASVIDGSWMHYMD
;
A
#
# COMPACT_ATOMS: atom_id res chain seq x y z
N ILE A 1 4.15 11.60 -4.50
CA ILE A 1 3.51 12.15 -5.72
C ILE A 1 3.61 11.16 -6.90
N ASP A 2 4.77 10.61 -7.26
CA ASP A 2 4.88 9.70 -8.41
C ASP A 2 4.07 8.41 -8.23
N ALA A 3 4.24 7.70 -7.12
CA ALA A 3 3.47 6.49 -6.79
C ALA A 3 1.96 6.75 -6.74
N GLN A 4 1.54 7.88 -6.18
CA GLN A 4 0.16 8.33 -6.11
C GLN A 4 -0.48 8.50 -7.50
N ARG A 5 0.25 9.13 -8.44
CA ARG A 5 -0.22 9.31 -9.84
C ARG A 5 -0.30 7.98 -10.59
N LYS A 6 0.69 7.10 -10.40
CA LYS A 6 0.66 5.75 -10.97
C LYS A 6 -0.52 4.94 -10.43
N LEU A 7 -0.78 5.02 -9.12
CA LEU A 7 -1.91 4.36 -8.48
C LEU A 7 -3.25 4.89 -9.02
N SER A 8 -3.39 6.21 -9.21
CA SER A 8 -4.57 6.83 -9.82
C SER A 8 -4.89 6.20 -11.19
N ILE A 9 -3.89 6.05 -12.04
CA ILE A 9 -4.05 5.43 -13.37
C ILE A 9 -4.49 3.97 -13.25
N LEU A 10 -3.76 3.18 -12.44
CA LEU A 10 -4.05 1.75 -12.28
C LEU A 10 -5.42 1.50 -11.65
N SER A 11 -5.79 2.28 -10.63
CA SER A 11 -7.11 2.21 -10.00
C SER A 11 -8.23 2.55 -10.98
N SER A 12 -8.03 3.57 -11.81
CA SER A 12 -9.02 3.95 -12.82
C SER A 12 -9.17 2.86 -13.89
N ILE A 13 -8.10 2.18 -14.29
CA ILE A 13 -8.15 1.03 -15.19
C ILE A 13 -8.91 -0.12 -14.52
N ALA A 14 -8.60 -0.45 -13.27
CA ALA A 14 -9.26 -1.51 -12.51
C ALA A 14 -10.76 -1.24 -12.32
N LEU A 15 -11.17 0.02 -12.28
CA LEU A 15 -12.57 0.47 -12.24
C LEU A 15 -13.18 0.69 -13.64
N ASN A 16 -12.62 0.05 -14.66
CA ASN A 16 -13.12 0.07 -16.04
C ASN A 16 -13.25 1.48 -16.63
N GLY A 17 -12.34 2.38 -16.27
CA GLY A 17 -12.26 3.75 -16.78
C GLY A 17 -12.91 4.82 -15.90
N LEU A 18 -13.51 4.45 -14.78
CA LEU A 18 -13.98 5.43 -13.79
C LEU A 18 -12.77 6.15 -13.20
N TYR A 19 -12.70 7.45 -13.43
CA TYR A 19 -11.51 8.25 -13.06
C TYR A 19 -11.38 8.41 -11.54
N VAL A 20 -10.25 7.96 -11.02
CA VAL A 20 -9.83 8.20 -9.64
C VAL A 20 -8.84 9.36 -9.63
N SER A 21 -9.23 10.49 -9.05
CA SER A 21 -8.33 11.65 -8.92
C SER A 21 -7.11 11.30 -8.05
N PRO A 22 -5.89 11.65 -8.46
CA PRO A 22 -4.74 11.51 -7.58
C PRO A 22 -4.87 12.31 -6.28
N ASP A 23 -5.58 13.45 -6.29
CA ASP A 23 -5.78 14.28 -5.11
C ASP A 23 -6.70 13.62 -4.06
N ALA A 24 -7.51 12.63 -4.46
CA ALA A 24 -8.32 11.83 -3.54
C ALA A 24 -7.53 10.71 -2.86
N ILE A 25 -6.35 10.36 -3.38
CA ILE A 25 -5.50 9.27 -2.87
C ILE A 25 -4.60 9.83 -1.76
N HIS A 26 -4.73 9.34 -0.55
CA HIS A 26 -3.78 9.63 0.53
C HIS A 26 -2.39 9.10 0.17
N ALA A 27 -1.36 9.89 0.43
CA ALA A 27 0.01 9.50 0.11
C ALA A 27 1.00 9.95 1.20
N GLU A 28 1.61 8.96 1.82
CA GLU A 28 2.75 9.13 2.71
C GLU A 28 4.04 8.79 1.97
N GLY A 29 5.09 9.55 2.28
CA GLY A 29 6.45 9.30 1.76
C GLY A 29 7.28 8.48 2.74
N ILE A 30 8.52 8.22 2.34
CA ILE A 30 9.50 7.49 3.17
C ILE A 30 10.44 8.43 3.95
N SER A 31 10.24 9.74 3.87
CA SER A 31 11.14 10.72 4.51
C SER A 31 11.06 10.73 6.04
N SER A 32 10.00 10.17 6.60
CA SER A 32 9.80 10.00 8.05
C SER A 32 10.39 8.68 8.59
N ILE A 33 10.80 7.76 7.71
CA ILE A 33 11.36 6.47 8.10
C ILE A 33 12.77 6.67 8.63
N SER A 34 13.00 6.24 9.85
CA SER A 34 14.28 6.31 10.54
C SER A 34 15.10 5.02 10.36
N LEU A 35 16.38 5.08 10.73
CA LEU A 35 17.22 3.88 10.79
C LEU A 35 16.68 2.89 11.84
N ASP A 36 16.16 3.39 12.95
CA ASP A 36 15.59 2.56 14.02
C ASP A 36 14.35 1.78 13.52
N ASP A 37 13.57 2.34 12.58
CA ASP A 37 12.45 1.63 11.97
C ASP A 37 12.91 0.51 11.05
N ILE A 38 14.02 0.71 10.34
CA ILE A 38 14.61 -0.30 9.45
C ILE A 38 15.22 -1.44 10.30
N GLU A 39 15.95 -1.12 11.36
CA GLU A 39 16.51 -2.11 12.28
C GLU A 39 15.40 -2.90 13.00
N PHE A 40 14.34 -2.20 13.39
CA PHE A 40 13.18 -2.85 13.99
C PHE A 40 12.47 -3.78 12.99
N ALA A 41 12.28 -3.35 11.74
CA ALA A 41 11.72 -4.20 10.69
C ALA A 41 12.52 -5.50 10.53
N ASP A 42 13.85 -5.40 10.46
CA ASP A 42 14.74 -6.55 10.35
C ASP A 42 14.57 -7.51 11.53
N LYS A 43 14.47 -6.98 12.75
CA LYS A 43 14.27 -7.72 14.00
C LYS A 43 12.97 -8.54 14.00
N ILE A 44 11.88 -8.02 13.44
CA ILE A 44 10.59 -8.72 13.33
C ILE A 44 10.46 -9.55 12.05
N GLY A 45 11.53 -9.71 11.27
CA GLY A 45 11.54 -10.49 10.02
C GLY A 45 10.85 -9.78 8.86
N CYS A 46 10.82 -8.45 8.87
CA CYS A 46 10.21 -7.62 7.85
C CYS A 46 11.23 -6.76 7.09
N SER A 47 10.79 -6.15 6.02
CA SER A 47 11.46 -5.05 5.32
C SER A 47 10.51 -3.87 5.22
N VAL A 48 11.04 -2.63 5.24
CA VAL A 48 10.22 -1.45 4.99
C VAL A 48 10.11 -1.22 3.49
N LYS A 49 8.87 -1.20 2.96
CA LYS A 49 8.59 -0.92 1.54
C LYS A 49 7.52 0.15 1.41
N LEU A 50 7.66 1.03 0.41
CA LEU A 50 6.61 1.97 0.05
C LEU A 50 5.63 1.27 -0.88
N LEU A 51 4.41 1.02 -0.44
CA LEU A 51 3.38 0.37 -1.22
C LEU A 51 2.32 1.36 -1.69
N ALA A 52 1.90 1.21 -2.94
CA ALA A 52 0.74 1.86 -3.52
C ALA A 52 -0.36 0.80 -3.62
N SER A 53 -1.36 0.88 -2.77
CA SER A 53 -2.37 -0.15 -2.56
C SER A 53 -3.73 0.29 -3.08
N PHE A 54 -4.39 -0.59 -3.82
CA PHE A 54 -5.76 -0.43 -4.28
C PHE A 54 -6.57 -1.68 -3.94
N PHE A 55 -7.71 -1.51 -3.29
CA PHE A 55 -8.62 -2.61 -2.95
C PHE A 55 -10.02 -2.27 -3.45
N ASN A 56 -10.59 -3.17 -4.25
CA ASN A 56 -11.97 -3.11 -4.68
C ASN A 56 -12.70 -4.32 -4.12
N ARG A 57 -13.33 -4.16 -2.97
CA ARG A 57 -14.07 -5.24 -2.29
C ARG A 57 -15.56 -5.14 -2.60
N ASP A 58 -16.21 -6.28 -2.76
CA ASP A 58 -17.63 -6.36 -3.07
C ASP A 58 -18.49 -5.60 -2.04
N GLY A 59 -19.36 -4.73 -2.55
CA GLY A 59 -20.38 -4.01 -1.76
C GLY A 59 -19.91 -2.73 -1.07
N GLY A 60 -18.66 -2.31 -1.22
CA GLY A 60 -18.12 -1.06 -0.64
C GLY A 60 -17.53 -0.11 -1.69
N LYS A 61 -17.21 1.12 -1.25
CA LYS A 61 -16.34 1.99 -2.05
C LYS A 61 -14.92 1.41 -2.09
N PRO A 62 -14.25 1.43 -3.25
CA PRO A 62 -12.86 1.03 -3.34
C PRO A 62 -11.97 1.94 -2.48
N SER A 63 -10.82 1.43 -2.04
CA SER A 63 -9.80 2.20 -1.33
C SER A 63 -8.52 2.28 -2.15
N ALA A 64 -7.84 3.43 -2.09
CA ALA A 64 -6.54 3.63 -2.72
C ALA A 64 -5.69 4.55 -1.83
N PHE A 65 -4.46 4.14 -1.53
CA PHE A 65 -3.52 4.94 -0.74
C PHE A 65 -2.08 4.51 -1.00
N VAL A 66 -1.15 5.37 -0.64
CA VAL A 66 0.29 5.12 -0.69
C VAL A 66 0.86 5.33 0.70
N ALA A 67 1.52 4.34 1.25
CA ALA A 67 2.13 4.43 2.58
C ALA A 67 3.33 3.50 2.71
N PRO A 68 4.23 3.72 3.69
CA PRO A 68 5.24 2.74 4.07
C PRO A 68 4.59 1.56 4.81
N PHE A 69 5.14 0.36 4.56
CA PHE A 69 4.70 -0.89 5.17
C PHE A 69 5.88 -1.66 5.76
N PHE A 70 5.67 -2.31 6.89
CA PHE A 70 6.44 -3.48 7.27
C PHE A 70 5.93 -4.67 6.47
N VAL A 71 6.74 -5.16 5.56
CA VAL A 71 6.42 -6.30 4.69
C VAL A 71 7.21 -7.51 5.15
N SER A 72 6.52 -8.60 5.44
CA SER A 72 7.17 -9.87 5.82
C SER A 72 8.19 -10.29 4.76
N LYS A 73 9.39 -10.72 5.19
CA LYS A 73 10.43 -11.22 4.28
C LYS A 73 10.02 -12.50 3.54
N ASN A 74 8.92 -13.13 3.94
CA ASN A 74 8.35 -14.27 3.23
C ASN A 74 7.56 -13.83 1.98
N GLU A 75 7.15 -12.57 1.92
CA GLU A 75 6.45 -12.01 0.77
C GLU A 75 7.42 -11.70 -0.38
N LEU A 76 7.03 -12.04 -1.61
CA LEU A 76 7.87 -11.80 -2.79
C LEU A 76 8.18 -10.32 -3.01
N ILE A 77 7.23 -9.44 -2.68
CA ILE A 77 7.40 -7.99 -2.81
C ILE A 77 8.49 -7.43 -1.86
N ALA A 78 8.80 -8.14 -0.77
CA ALA A 78 9.88 -7.76 0.14
C ALA A 78 11.27 -7.84 -0.54
N SER A 79 11.44 -8.72 -1.52
CA SER A 79 12.69 -8.93 -2.26
C SER A 79 12.96 -7.88 -3.36
N VAL A 80 12.02 -6.98 -3.61
CA VAL A 80 12.18 -5.94 -4.65
C VAL A 80 13.16 -4.87 -4.17
N GLU A 81 14.26 -4.68 -4.91
CA GLU A 81 15.35 -3.76 -4.56
C GLU A 81 15.75 -2.88 -5.74
N ASP A 82 16.50 -1.82 -5.46
CA ASP A 82 17.14 -0.91 -6.42
C ASP A 82 16.14 -0.31 -7.45
N ALA A 83 16.43 -0.49 -8.73
CA ALA A 83 15.63 0.04 -9.83
C ALA A 83 14.43 -0.86 -10.22
N PHE A 84 14.25 -1.98 -9.53
CA PHE A 84 13.16 -2.89 -9.82
C PHE A 84 11.86 -2.44 -9.17
N ASN A 85 10.76 -2.76 -9.83
CA ASN A 85 9.41 -2.56 -9.34
C ASN A 85 8.62 -3.87 -9.48
N MET A 86 7.63 -4.03 -8.64
CA MET A 86 6.67 -5.13 -8.71
C MET A 86 5.25 -4.58 -8.63
N ILE A 87 4.37 -5.14 -9.43
CA ILE A 87 2.93 -4.93 -9.35
C ILE A 87 2.30 -6.30 -9.11
N ILE A 88 1.52 -6.40 -8.06
CA ILE A 88 0.73 -7.60 -7.73
C ILE A 88 -0.72 -7.27 -8.05
N VAL A 89 -1.36 -8.14 -8.81
CA VAL A 89 -2.78 -8.05 -9.13
C VAL A 89 -3.46 -9.33 -8.66
N GLU A 90 -4.41 -9.19 -7.76
CA GLU A 90 -5.26 -10.28 -7.31
C GLU A 90 -6.64 -10.15 -7.95
N GLY A 91 -7.09 -11.20 -8.61
CA GLY A 91 -8.38 -11.25 -9.29
C GLY A 91 -9.17 -12.50 -8.98
N ASN A 92 -10.50 -12.40 -8.96
CA ASN A 92 -11.40 -13.48 -8.58
C ASN A 92 -11.20 -14.78 -9.37
N ALA A 93 -10.89 -14.67 -10.66
CA ALA A 93 -10.71 -15.82 -11.55
C ALA A 93 -9.24 -16.14 -11.85
N LEU A 94 -8.39 -15.12 -11.84
CA LEU A 94 -6.96 -15.25 -12.12
C LEU A 94 -6.17 -15.71 -10.90
N GLY A 95 -6.66 -15.40 -9.70
CA GLY A 95 -5.86 -15.45 -8.48
C GLY A 95 -4.82 -14.33 -8.49
N GLU A 96 -3.61 -14.62 -8.03
CA GLU A 96 -2.53 -13.67 -7.96
C GLU A 96 -1.67 -13.70 -9.25
N ALA A 97 -1.42 -12.53 -9.80
CA ALA A 97 -0.47 -12.33 -10.91
C ALA A 97 0.54 -11.24 -10.54
N MET A 98 1.81 -11.48 -10.88
CA MET A 98 2.91 -10.58 -10.55
C MET A 98 3.61 -10.09 -11.80
N PHE A 99 3.87 -8.80 -11.85
CA PHE A 99 4.67 -8.16 -12.89
C PHE A 99 5.93 -7.58 -12.23
N TYR A 100 7.08 -8.09 -12.61
CA TYR A 100 8.37 -7.68 -12.04
C TYR A 100 9.32 -7.22 -13.16
N GLY A 101 9.95 -6.07 -12.96
CA GLY A 101 10.89 -5.54 -13.94
C GLY A 101 11.53 -4.23 -13.52
N GLN A 102 12.49 -3.76 -14.30
CA GLN A 102 13.11 -2.47 -14.08
C GLN A 102 12.15 -1.34 -14.43
N GLY A 103 11.75 -0.55 -13.44
CA GLY A 103 10.91 0.62 -13.62
C GLY A 103 11.68 1.92 -13.90
N ALA A 104 13.00 1.90 -13.73
CA ALA A 104 13.88 3.05 -13.95
C ALA A 104 15.16 2.62 -14.65
N GLY A 105 15.82 3.58 -15.29
CA GLY A 105 17.06 3.37 -16.02
C GLY A 105 16.96 3.74 -17.49
N LYS A 106 18.08 4.07 -18.09
CA LYS A 106 18.17 4.60 -19.46
C LYS A 106 17.58 3.63 -20.50
N LEU A 107 17.96 2.36 -20.44
CA LEU A 107 17.53 1.37 -21.43
C LEU A 107 16.07 0.90 -21.19
N PRO A 108 15.62 0.59 -19.96
CA PRO A 108 14.22 0.25 -19.73
C PRO A 108 13.25 1.35 -20.15
N THR A 109 13.57 2.61 -19.83
CA THR A 109 12.75 3.76 -20.23
C THR A 109 12.69 3.92 -21.75
N ALA A 110 13.85 3.82 -22.43
CA ALA A 110 13.90 3.90 -23.89
C ALA A 110 13.11 2.76 -24.55
N SER A 111 13.20 1.54 -24.01
CA SER A 111 12.45 0.39 -24.51
C SER A 111 10.94 0.59 -24.39
N ALA A 112 10.46 1.13 -23.25
CA ALA A 112 9.05 1.43 -23.04
C ALA A 112 8.54 2.47 -24.05
N VAL A 113 9.27 3.58 -24.22
CA VAL A 113 8.90 4.63 -25.18
C VAL A 113 8.83 4.11 -26.61
N VAL A 114 9.84 3.31 -27.03
CA VAL A 114 9.86 2.71 -28.37
C VAL A 114 8.70 1.72 -28.54
N GLY A 115 8.41 0.92 -27.51
CA GLY A 115 7.27 0.01 -27.51
C GLY A 115 5.94 0.74 -27.72
N ASP A 116 5.70 1.82 -27.01
CA ASP A 116 4.49 2.64 -27.13
C ASP A 116 4.38 3.30 -28.51
N VAL A 117 5.49 3.78 -29.08
CA VAL A 117 5.53 4.34 -30.45
C VAL A 117 5.18 3.29 -31.50
N LEU A 118 5.73 2.08 -31.37
CA LEU A 118 5.42 0.97 -32.27
C LEU A 118 3.97 0.54 -32.16
N ASP A 119 3.43 0.44 -30.93
CA ASP A 119 2.04 0.09 -30.70
C ASP A 119 1.09 1.13 -31.31
N ALA A 120 1.36 2.40 -31.07
CA ALA A 120 0.59 3.50 -31.67
C ALA A 120 0.64 3.49 -33.21
N ALA A 121 1.79 3.20 -33.81
CA ALA A 121 1.95 3.10 -35.25
C ALA A 121 1.17 1.92 -35.86
N LEU A 122 1.21 0.75 -35.20
CA LEU A 122 0.51 -0.46 -35.64
C LEU A 122 -1.02 -0.32 -35.54
N HIS A 123 -1.50 0.44 -34.57
CA HIS A 123 -2.93 0.69 -34.34
C HIS A 123 -3.43 1.99 -34.96
N SER A 124 -2.56 2.72 -35.70
CA SER A 124 -2.95 3.95 -36.39
C SER A 124 -4.07 3.67 -37.43
N GLY A 125 -5.18 4.46 -37.32
CA GLY A 125 -6.35 4.29 -38.19
C GLY A 125 -7.29 3.15 -37.77
N ARG A 126 -6.97 2.37 -36.75
CA ARG A 126 -7.92 1.43 -36.13
C ARG A 126 -8.56 2.08 -34.92
N ASN A 127 -9.81 1.70 -34.63
CA ASN A 127 -10.47 2.13 -33.38
C ASN A 127 -9.91 1.24 -32.24
N PRO A 128 -8.87 1.67 -31.50
CA PRO A 128 -8.32 0.83 -30.47
C PRO A 128 -9.39 0.66 -29.37
N HIS A 129 -9.43 -0.49 -28.73
CA HIS A 129 -10.20 -0.69 -27.51
C HIS A 129 -9.52 0.10 -26.35
N ILE A 130 -9.57 1.42 -26.46
CA ILE A 130 -9.10 2.29 -25.41
C ILE A 130 -10.19 2.35 -24.34
N THR A 131 -9.83 2.03 -23.12
CA THR A 131 -10.67 2.28 -21.93
C THR A 131 -11.10 3.75 -21.96
N LYS A 132 -12.38 4.01 -22.10
CA LYS A 132 -12.88 5.39 -22.06
C LYS A 132 -12.89 5.85 -20.61
N TRP A 133 -12.16 6.90 -20.35
CA TRP A 133 -12.18 7.55 -19.05
C TRP A 133 -13.48 8.34 -18.89
N TYR A 134 -14.11 8.22 -17.72
CA TYR A 134 -15.30 9.00 -17.37
C TYR A 134 -15.24 9.40 -15.91
N VAL A 135 -15.88 10.53 -15.60
CA VAL A 135 -16.00 11.05 -14.24
C VAL A 135 -17.44 10.80 -13.78
N ASN A 136 -17.59 10.27 -12.57
CA ASN A 136 -18.91 10.21 -11.94
C ASN A 136 -19.25 11.61 -11.40
N ALA A 137 -20.16 12.31 -12.04
CA ALA A 137 -20.55 13.66 -11.67
C ALA A 137 -21.37 13.73 -10.36
N ASP A 138 -21.94 12.60 -9.94
CA ASP A 138 -22.81 12.52 -8.78
C ASP A 138 -22.09 12.12 -7.49
N GLU A 139 -20.79 11.80 -7.55
CA GLU A 139 -20.00 11.38 -6.40
C GLU A 139 -18.82 12.32 -6.14
N GLU A 140 -18.74 12.82 -4.93
CA GLU A 140 -17.66 13.69 -4.44
C GLU A 140 -16.29 12.97 -4.41
N SER A 141 -16.28 11.66 -4.20
CA SER A 141 -15.11 10.79 -4.31
C SER A 141 -15.49 9.37 -4.70
N VAL A 142 -14.77 8.83 -5.68
CA VAL A 142 -14.91 7.43 -6.15
C VAL A 142 -14.38 6.44 -5.12
N ILE A 143 -13.38 6.83 -4.35
CA ILE A 143 -12.74 6.01 -3.32
C ILE A 143 -13.19 6.43 -1.92
N MET A 144 -13.11 5.50 -0.98
CA MET A 144 -13.42 5.79 0.43
C MET A 144 -12.38 6.73 1.04
N PRO A 145 -12.75 7.53 2.06
CA PRO A 145 -11.80 8.31 2.84
C PRO A 145 -10.72 7.42 3.46
N TYR A 146 -9.49 7.91 3.52
CA TYR A 146 -8.37 7.17 4.11
C TYR A 146 -8.61 6.81 5.58
N SER A 147 -9.32 7.65 6.33
CA SER A 147 -9.75 7.39 7.71
C SER A 147 -10.50 6.07 7.89
N ASP A 148 -11.23 5.64 6.86
CA ASP A 148 -12.11 4.46 6.90
C ASP A 148 -11.43 3.22 6.29
N VAL A 149 -10.22 3.37 5.76
CA VAL A 149 -9.45 2.24 5.19
C VAL A 149 -9.04 1.29 6.29
N ILE A 150 -9.41 0.02 6.14
CA ILE A 150 -9.10 -1.06 7.08
C ILE A 150 -7.86 -1.81 6.60
N THR A 151 -6.83 -1.87 7.45
CA THR A 151 -5.57 -2.58 7.17
C THR A 151 -5.06 -3.32 8.40
N ASN A 152 -3.99 -4.09 8.23
CA ASN A 152 -3.21 -4.60 9.34
C ASN A 152 -2.10 -3.60 9.66
N VAL A 153 -1.76 -3.46 10.93
CA VAL A 153 -0.68 -2.57 11.38
C VAL A 153 0.20 -3.25 12.42
N VAL A 154 1.45 -2.84 12.49
CA VAL A 154 2.31 -3.12 13.65
C VAL A 154 2.28 -1.89 14.55
N VAL A 155 1.96 -2.08 15.80
CA VAL A 155 2.07 -1.06 16.86
C VAL A 155 3.29 -1.38 17.72
N LYS A 156 4.16 -0.40 17.88
CA LYS A 156 5.40 -0.47 18.66
C LYS A 156 5.37 0.53 19.81
N SER A 157 5.90 0.15 20.97
CA SER A 157 6.16 1.06 22.10
C SER A 157 7.44 0.64 22.81
N CYS A 158 8.25 1.62 23.21
CA CYS A 158 9.43 1.38 24.04
C CYS A 158 9.14 1.57 25.54
N ALA A 159 7.96 2.08 25.88
CA ALA A 159 7.55 2.34 27.28
C ALA A 159 6.46 1.37 27.79
N SER A 160 5.79 0.64 26.89
CA SER A 160 4.75 -0.34 27.23
C SER A 160 5.25 -1.76 26.98
N ASN A 161 4.79 -2.74 27.77
CA ASN A 161 5.04 -4.15 27.51
C ASN A 161 3.99 -4.75 26.56
N ALA A 162 4.25 -5.95 26.03
CA ALA A 162 3.37 -6.60 25.07
C ALA A 162 1.97 -6.88 25.65
N ASP A 163 1.85 -7.27 26.93
CA ASP A 163 0.56 -7.51 27.56
C ASP A 163 -0.30 -6.24 27.62
N SER A 164 0.31 -5.09 27.91
CA SER A 164 -0.37 -3.79 27.92
C SER A 164 -0.86 -3.42 26.51
N LEU A 165 -0.04 -3.64 25.46
CA LEU A 165 -0.45 -3.42 24.09
C LEU A 165 -1.59 -4.35 23.69
N MET A 166 -1.49 -5.64 24.00
CA MET A 166 -2.57 -6.62 23.75
C MET A 166 -3.88 -6.24 24.45
N GLN A 167 -3.81 -5.70 25.67
CA GLN A 167 -4.98 -5.24 26.40
C GLN A 167 -5.59 -3.98 25.74
N THR A 168 -4.76 -3.04 25.32
CA THR A 168 -5.19 -1.80 24.64
C THR A 168 -5.94 -2.10 23.34
N PHE A 169 -5.46 -3.09 22.58
CA PHE A 169 -6.06 -3.51 21.30
C PHE A 169 -6.92 -4.79 21.44
N SER A 170 -7.45 -5.08 22.62
CA SER A 170 -8.19 -6.34 22.91
C SER A 170 -9.48 -6.54 22.09
N SER A 171 -10.01 -5.50 21.46
CA SER A 171 -11.14 -5.58 20.52
C SER A 171 -10.77 -6.08 19.11
N PHE A 172 -9.48 -6.21 18.82
CA PHE A 172 -8.95 -6.64 17.53
C PHE A 172 -8.21 -7.98 17.65
N ASP A 173 -8.00 -8.63 16.51
CA ASP A 173 -7.10 -9.80 16.44
C ASP A 173 -5.65 -9.31 16.54
N CYS A 174 -5.00 -9.62 17.64
CA CYS A 174 -3.66 -9.14 17.96
C CYS A 174 -2.67 -10.28 18.16
N LYS A 175 -1.44 -10.08 17.70
CA LYS A 175 -0.34 -11.03 17.87
C LYS A 175 0.94 -10.30 18.27
N VAL A 176 1.59 -10.77 19.33
CA VAL A 176 2.92 -10.26 19.73
C VAL A 176 3.96 -10.65 18.67
N VAL A 177 4.73 -9.68 18.21
CA VAL A 177 5.82 -9.87 17.24
C VAL A 177 7.19 -9.49 17.79
N CYS A 178 7.22 -8.70 18.86
CA CYS A 178 8.43 -8.36 19.61
C CYS A 178 8.06 -8.10 21.06
N ASP A 179 8.85 -8.61 21.99
CA ASP A 179 8.75 -8.29 23.41
C ASP A 179 10.10 -8.51 24.08
N ASP A 180 10.87 -7.45 24.18
CA ASP A 180 12.18 -7.49 24.84
C ASP A 180 12.46 -6.21 25.62
N SER A 181 13.67 -6.09 26.16
CA SER A 181 14.06 -4.96 27.01
C SER A 181 14.11 -3.61 26.31
N SER A 182 14.08 -3.58 24.98
CA SER A 182 14.18 -2.35 24.18
C SER A 182 12.84 -1.87 23.66
N CYS A 183 11.96 -2.78 23.29
CA CYS A 183 10.61 -2.44 22.79
C CYS A 183 9.69 -3.65 22.83
N SER A 184 8.39 -3.37 22.89
CA SER A 184 7.32 -4.34 22.64
C SER A 184 6.52 -3.96 21.41
N ALA A 185 6.07 -4.93 20.64
CA ALA A 185 5.26 -4.67 19.46
C ALA A 185 4.24 -5.80 19.21
N VAL A 186 3.08 -5.39 18.70
CA VAL A 186 1.99 -6.27 18.32
C VAL A 186 1.54 -5.99 16.89
N VAL A 187 1.18 -7.02 16.15
CA VAL A 187 0.38 -6.90 14.92
C VAL A 187 -1.07 -6.77 15.33
N VAL A 188 -1.77 -5.77 14.82
CA VAL A 188 -3.22 -5.56 14.99
C VAL A 188 -3.86 -5.72 13.62
N LYS A 189 -4.80 -6.66 13.49
CA LYS A 189 -5.47 -6.96 12.23
C LYS A 189 -6.82 -6.28 12.10
N GLY A 190 -7.11 -5.80 10.89
CA GLY A 190 -8.44 -5.31 10.54
C GLY A 190 -8.85 -4.02 11.24
N ILE A 191 -7.90 -3.12 11.51
CA ILE A 191 -8.16 -1.83 12.14
C ILE A 191 -8.25 -0.72 11.09
N SER A 192 -9.20 0.22 11.26
CA SER A 192 -9.27 1.41 10.41
C SER A 192 -8.22 2.45 10.81
N HIS A 193 -7.84 3.29 9.85
CA HIS A 193 -6.89 4.38 10.12
C HIS A 193 -7.40 5.32 11.24
N LYS A 194 -8.69 5.60 11.26
CA LYS A 194 -9.30 6.42 12.32
C LYS A 194 -9.15 5.77 13.70
N GLU A 195 -9.46 4.47 13.81
CA GLU A 195 -9.36 3.76 15.08
C GLU A 195 -7.92 3.68 15.58
N ILE A 196 -6.93 3.42 14.69
CA ILE A 196 -5.54 3.38 15.11
C ILE A 196 -5.07 4.74 15.60
N GLU A 197 -5.42 5.85 14.94
CA GLU A 197 -5.08 7.20 15.38
C GLU A 197 -5.69 7.57 16.74
N GLU A 198 -6.93 7.16 16.98
CA GLU A 198 -7.61 7.37 18.27
C GLU A 198 -6.96 6.55 19.41
N ILE A 199 -6.63 5.29 19.15
CA ILE A 199 -6.10 4.38 20.18
C ILE A 199 -4.63 4.66 20.46
N ILE A 200 -3.81 4.92 19.42
CA ILE A 200 -2.37 5.14 19.58
C ILE A 200 -2.04 6.33 20.47
N ALA A 201 -2.91 7.32 20.51
CA ALA A 201 -2.78 8.47 21.40
C ALA A 201 -2.78 8.09 22.90
N SER A 202 -3.30 6.91 23.25
CA SER A 202 -3.28 6.37 24.60
C SER A 202 -2.06 5.51 24.93
N VAL A 203 -1.28 5.11 23.92
CA VAL A 203 -0.08 4.29 24.06
C VAL A 203 1.12 5.20 24.33
N ILE A 204 1.76 5.03 25.47
CA ILE A 204 2.95 5.81 25.84
C ILE A 204 4.08 5.48 24.88
N ASP A 205 4.65 6.52 24.24
CA ASP A 205 5.72 6.37 23.24
C ASP A 205 5.34 5.38 22.13
N GLY A 206 4.04 5.40 21.75
CA GLY A 206 3.48 4.52 20.73
C GLY A 206 3.72 5.04 19.33
N SER A 207 4.10 4.14 18.42
CA SER A 207 4.14 4.37 16.98
C SER A 207 3.55 3.18 16.23
N TRP A 208 3.14 3.40 14.99
CA TRP A 208 2.57 2.35 14.18
C TRP A 208 2.96 2.50 12.70
N MET A 209 2.88 1.39 11.96
CA MET A 209 3.08 1.35 10.52
C MET A 209 2.21 0.24 9.94
N HIS A 210 1.75 0.40 8.70
CA HIS A 210 1.05 -0.65 7.99
C HIS A 210 1.84 -1.96 7.94
N TYR A 211 1.14 -3.08 7.90
CA TYR A 211 1.73 -4.42 7.91
C TYR A 211 1.15 -5.31 6.81
N MET A 212 2.04 -6.08 6.17
CA MET A 212 1.70 -7.07 5.14
C MET A 212 2.44 -8.39 5.42
N ASP A 213 1.68 -9.48 5.51
CA ASP A 213 2.13 -10.87 5.65
C ASP A 213 1.33 -11.83 4.77
#